data_9cdaef256dfcb9583022d80825677810
#
_entry.id   9cdaef256dfcb9583022d80825677810
#
_cell.length_a   1.000
_cell.length_b   1.000
_cell.length_c   1.000
_cell.angle_alpha   90.00
_cell.angle_beta   90.00
_cell.angle_gamma   90.00
#
_symmetry.space_group_name_H-M   'P 1'
#
loop_
_entity.id
_entity.type
_entity.pdbx_description
1 polymer ?
#
loop_
_entity_poly.entity_id
_entity_poly.type
_entity_poly.pdbx_seq_one_letter_code
_entity_poly.pdbx_strand_id
1 'polypeptide(L)'
;MTDTLDLIRTARQQMRISVRGPWRSFALGFAGAAAVIAGAPLLRAEGLAGHDSNAPVNYAADRIELQDKAKRVILSGSVQITQGDLHVNSARSTLSYTDQPDLKLHRLDAVGGVDVLRGTERARGDVAVYDFDRRLITMLGHVALRRGTDTLNGGRLVIDLNTGLSSVDGRSNGGSSALGAAGGTNSGGGGRVSGTFAVPKKN
;
A
#
# COMPACT_ATOMS: atom_id res chain seq x y z
N MET A 1 57.36 14.80 -29.51
CA MET A 1 55.89 14.66 -29.26
C MET A 1 55.62 13.19 -29.13
N THR A 2 56.12 12.63 -28.11
CA THR A 2 56.15 11.22 -27.73
C THR A 2 55.98 11.18 -26.23
N ASP A 3 55.40 10.14 -25.74
CA ASP A 3 55.31 9.72 -24.32
C ASP A 3 54.16 10.19 -23.47
N THR A 4 53.00 9.59 -23.72
CA THR A 4 51.97 9.48 -22.67
C THR A 4 51.34 8.09 -22.63
N LEU A 5 51.86 7.09 -23.33
CA LEU A 5 51.28 5.74 -23.41
C LEU A 5 52.08 4.66 -22.65
N ASP A 6 53.21 5.00 -22.03
CA ASP A 6 54.06 4.00 -21.34
C ASP A 6 53.83 3.92 -19.82
N LEU A 7 53.04 4.77 -19.21
CA LEU A 7 52.82 4.75 -17.76
C LEU A 7 51.68 3.84 -17.29
N ILE A 8 50.91 3.24 -18.21
CA ILE A 8 49.78 2.36 -17.83
C ILE A 8 50.15 0.85 -17.86
N ARG A 9 51.37 0.52 -18.30
CA ARG A 9 51.77 -0.89 -18.46
C ARG A 9 52.56 -1.50 -17.31
N THR A 10 52.93 -0.74 -16.30
CA THR A 10 53.83 -1.19 -15.24
C THR A 10 53.20 -1.48 -13.88
N ALA A 11 51.87 -1.39 -13.75
CA ALA A 11 51.17 -1.60 -12.47
C ALA A 11 50.47 -2.97 -12.36
N ARG A 12 50.84 -3.95 -13.17
CA ARG A 12 50.15 -5.27 -13.16
C ARG A 12 51.08 -6.45 -12.89
N GLN A 13 52.11 -6.25 -12.06
CA GLN A 13 52.94 -7.37 -11.66
C GLN A 13 53.42 -7.13 -10.24
N GLN A 14 53.22 -8.09 -9.41
CA GLN A 14 53.62 -8.24 -8.01
C GLN A 14 52.48 -8.15 -7.00
N MET A 15 51.83 -9.26 -6.75
CA MET A 15 51.65 -9.76 -5.40
C MET A 15 51.17 -11.21 -5.43
N ARG A 16 52.14 -12.09 -5.69
CA ARG A 16 52.02 -13.52 -5.35
C ARG A 16 52.54 -13.68 -3.95
N ILE A 17 51.66 -13.78 -2.98
CA ILE A 17 52.02 -14.24 -1.65
C ILE A 17 51.84 -15.76 -1.62
N SER A 18 52.96 -16.45 -1.71
CA SER A 18 53.10 -17.88 -1.46
C SER A 18 53.23 -18.08 0.05
N VAL A 19 52.21 -18.59 0.71
CA VAL A 19 52.38 -19.13 2.07
C VAL A 19 52.30 -20.65 1.98
N ARG A 20 53.50 -21.25 1.87
CA ARG A 20 53.72 -22.66 2.17
C ARG A 20 54.12 -22.76 3.64
N GLY A 21 53.27 -23.38 4.45
CA GLY A 21 53.64 -23.84 5.77
C GLY A 21 52.90 -25.12 6.12
N PRO A 22 53.58 -26.19 6.50
CA PRO A 22 52.97 -27.47 6.77
C PRO A 22 52.58 -27.57 8.25
N TRP A 23 51.32 -27.78 8.57
CA TRP A 23 50.95 -28.34 9.87
C TRP A 23 50.07 -29.55 9.68
N ARG A 24 50.72 -30.65 9.95
CA ARG A 24 50.17 -31.99 10.12
C ARG A 24 49.57 -32.09 11.52
N SER A 25 48.42 -32.77 11.55
CA SER A 25 47.91 -33.51 12.71
C SER A 25 47.27 -32.70 13.84
N PHE A 26 45.90 -32.69 13.83
CA PHE A 26 45.15 -33.14 15.01
C PHE A 26 43.79 -33.64 14.53
N ALA A 27 43.69 -34.94 14.42
CA ALA A 27 42.42 -35.65 14.37
C ALA A 27 41.91 -35.73 15.81
N LEU A 28 40.73 -35.22 16.06
CA LEU A 28 39.84 -35.75 17.10
C LEU A 28 38.44 -35.14 16.94
N GLY A 29 37.52 -36.00 16.77
CA GLY A 29 36.10 -35.90 16.55
C GLY A 29 35.36 -34.82 17.32
N PHE A 30 34.50 -34.17 16.57
CA PHE A 30 33.29 -33.60 17.13
C PHE A 30 32.16 -33.91 16.14
N ALA A 31 31.45 -34.97 16.45
CA ALA A 31 30.14 -35.22 15.89
C ALA A 31 29.19 -34.14 16.45
N GLY A 32 29.09 -33.02 15.74
CA GLY A 32 28.20 -31.91 16.08
C GLY A 32 27.01 -31.93 15.14
N ALA A 33 25.87 -32.18 15.70
CA ALA A 33 24.56 -32.21 15.07
C ALA A 33 24.36 -31.06 14.07
N ALA A 34 24.17 -31.40 12.80
CA ALA A 34 23.62 -30.50 11.82
C ALA A 34 22.17 -30.24 12.22
N ALA A 35 21.93 -29.13 12.93
CA ALA A 35 20.58 -28.61 13.12
C ALA A 35 20.08 -28.20 11.74
N VAL A 36 19.25 -29.04 11.14
CA VAL A 36 18.40 -28.69 10.02
C VAL A 36 17.42 -27.64 10.56
N ILE A 37 17.77 -26.37 10.39
CA ILE A 37 16.81 -25.30 10.53
C ILE A 37 15.87 -25.47 9.34
N ALA A 38 14.81 -26.23 9.55
CA ALA A 38 13.65 -26.27 8.67
C ALA A 38 13.18 -24.81 8.54
N GLY A 39 13.45 -24.19 7.38
CA GLY A 39 12.97 -22.86 7.06
C GLY A 39 11.46 -22.86 7.17
N ALA A 40 10.93 -22.33 8.26
CA ALA A 40 9.53 -21.99 8.33
C ALA A 40 9.27 -21.05 7.13
N PRO A 41 8.26 -21.33 6.30
CA PRO A 41 7.86 -20.36 5.30
C PRO A 41 7.47 -19.11 6.07
N LEU A 42 8.27 -18.03 5.88
CA LEU A 42 7.84 -16.70 6.28
C LEU A 42 6.58 -16.44 5.49
N LEU A 43 5.44 -16.61 6.12
CA LEU A 43 4.16 -16.10 5.62
C LEU A 43 4.36 -14.59 5.48
N ARG A 44 4.77 -14.18 4.29
CA ARG A 44 4.67 -12.78 3.92
C ARG A 44 3.18 -12.47 3.97
N ALA A 45 2.80 -11.72 4.97
CA ALA A 45 1.54 -11.01 4.91
C ALA A 45 1.67 -10.06 3.70
N GLU A 46 1.19 -10.50 2.54
CA GLU A 46 0.97 -9.62 1.39
C GLU A 46 -0.20 -8.71 1.79
N GLY A 47 0.13 -7.70 2.61
CA GLY A 47 -0.75 -6.59 2.87
C GLY A 47 -0.89 -5.74 1.61
N LEU A 48 -1.65 -4.63 1.69
CA LEU A 48 -1.76 -3.63 0.62
C LEU A 48 -0.40 -3.04 0.17
N ALA A 49 0.71 -3.49 0.75
CA ALA A 49 2.08 -3.24 0.32
C ALA A 49 2.36 -3.93 -1.03
N GLY A 50 2.99 -3.20 -1.95
CA GLY A 50 3.36 -3.71 -3.28
C GLY A 50 2.38 -3.36 -4.40
N HIS A 51 1.43 -2.43 -4.16
CA HIS A 51 0.62 -1.87 -5.23
C HIS A 51 1.50 -1.05 -6.20
N ASP A 52 1.36 -1.32 -7.50
CA ASP A 52 2.02 -0.51 -8.52
C ASP A 52 1.23 0.80 -8.75
N SER A 53 1.54 1.80 -7.94
CA SER A 53 0.93 3.13 -8.06
C SER A 53 1.36 3.91 -9.33
N ASN A 54 2.26 3.36 -10.15
CA ASN A 54 2.64 3.92 -11.43
C ASN A 54 1.90 3.23 -12.59
N ALA A 55 1.14 2.18 -12.32
CA ALA A 55 0.32 1.53 -13.34
C ALA A 55 -0.71 2.51 -13.92
N PRO A 56 -1.07 2.39 -15.20
CA PRO A 56 -2.08 3.23 -15.81
C PRO A 56 -3.43 3.08 -15.10
N VAL A 57 -4.14 4.20 -14.98
CA VAL A 57 -5.49 4.23 -14.42
C VAL A 57 -6.49 4.07 -15.56
N ASN A 58 -7.27 2.99 -15.52
CA ASN A 58 -8.38 2.75 -16.44
C ASN A 58 -9.70 3.03 -15.73
N TYR A 59 -10.70 3.52 -16.46
CA TYR A 59 -12.01 3.81 -15.89
C TYR A 59 -13.14 3.48 -16.87
N ALA A 60 -14.28 3.10 -16.31
CA ALA A 60 -15.54 2.90 -17.01
C ALA A 60 -16.69 3.45 -16.16
N ALA A 61 -17.75 3.96 -16.81
CA ALA A 61 -18.94 4.48 -16.17
C ALA A 61 -20.08 4.56 -17.19
N ASP A 62 -21.33 4.67 -16.70
CA ASP A 62 -22.48 4.86 -17.58
C ASP A 62 -22.44 6.24 -18.26
N ARG A 63 -21.84 7.24 -17.59
CA ARG A 63 -21.65 8.59 -18.11
C ARG A 63 -20.31 9.15 -17.71
N ILE A 64 -19.62 9.76 -18.68
CA ILE A 64 -18.32 10.43 -18.50
C ILE A 64 -18.48 11.89 -18.97
N GLU A 65 -18.06 12.84 -18.14
CA GLU A 65 -18.04 14.26 -18.43
C GLU A 65 -16.64 14.81 -18.22
N LEU A 66 -16.02 15.33 -19.29
CA LEU A 66 -14.70 15.97 -19.24
C LEU A 66 -14.90 17.48 -19.04
N GLN A 67 -14.36 18.00 -17.95
CA GLN A 67 -14.34 19.43 -17.63
C GLN A 67 -12.92 19.98 -17.79
N ASP A 68 -12.53 20.24 -19.03
CA ASP A 68 -11.16 20.59 -19.37
C ASP A 68 -10.65 21.85 -18.66
N LYS A 69 -11.47 22.91 -18.58
CA LYS A 69 -11.11 24.15 -17.85
C LYS A 69 -10.89 23.93 -16.36
N ALA A 70 -11.62 22.97 -15.76
CA ALA A 70 -11.52 22.65 -14.35
C ALA A 70 -10.52 21.49 -14.09
N LYS A 71 -9.89 20.97 -15.15
CA LYS A 71 -8.93 19.85 -15.10
C LYS A 71 -9.45 18.67 -14.29
N ARG A 72 -10.68 18.23 -14.63
CA ARG A 72 -11.31 17.08 -13.97
C ARG A 72 -12.21 16.29 -14.92
N VAL A 73 -12.30 14.98 -14.63
CA VAL A 73 -13.23 14.06 -15.27
C VAL A 73 -14.24 13.61 -14.23
N ILE A 74 -15.53 13.72 -14.56
CA ILE A 74 -16.62 13.27 -13.72
C ILE A 74 -17.19 11.99 -14.32
N LEU A 75 -17.21 10.92 -13.53
CA LEU A 75 -17.76 9.62 -13.85
C LEU A 75 -19.03 9.41 -13.04
N SER A 76 -20.10 8.92 -13.65
CA SER A 76 -21.38 8.72 -12.98
C SER A 76 -22.06 7.44 -13.48
N GLY A 77 -22.63 6.69 -12.54
CA GLY A 77 -23.31 5.42 -12.79
C GLY A 77 -22.35 4.27 -12.97
N SER A 78 -22.48 3.24 -12.14
CA SER A 78 -21.69 1.99 -12.20
C SER A 78 -20.18 2.21 -12.42
N VAL A 79 -19.62 3.21 -11.71
CA VAL A 79 -18.23 3.62 -11.92
C VAL A 79 -17.29 2.50 -11.50
N GLN A 80 -16.37 2.15 -12.40
CA GLN A 80 -15.30 1.20 -12.18
C GLN A 80 -13.95 1.86 -12.53
N ILE A 81 -13.02 1.86 -11.60
CA ILE A 81 -11.68 2.39 -11.78
C ILE A 81 -10.67 1.31 -11.41
N THR A 82 -9.67 1.10 -12.24
CA THR A 82 -8.62 0.11 -12.00
C THR A 82 -7.23 0.71 -12.17
N GLN A 83 -6.32 0.36 -11.27
CA GLN A 83 -4.91 0.69 -11.37
C GLN A 83 -4.12 -0.54 -10.92
N GLY A 84 -3.47 -1.23 -11.86
CA GLY A 84 -2.84 -2.51 -11.56
C GLY A 84 -3.85 -3.51 -10.95
N ASP A 85 -3.58 -3.95 -9.74
CA ASP A 85 -4.42 -4.87 -8.94
C ASP A 85 -5.46 -4.17 -8.05
N LEU A 86 -5.47 -2.83 -8.03
CA LEU A 86 -6.44 -2.05 -7.28
C LEU A 86 -7.70 -1.80 -8.12
N HIS A 87 -8.85 -2.10 -7.56
CA HIS A 87 -10.18 -1.86 -8.15
C HIS A 87 -11.00 -0.97 -7.22
N VAL A 88 -11.58 0.09 -7.75
CA VAL A 88 -12.45 1.01 -7.02
C VAL A 88 -13.79 1.08 -7.74
N ASN A 89 -14.87 0.72 -7.05
CA ASN A 89 -16.24 0.83 -7.56
C ASN A 89 -17.01 1.87 -6.75
N SER A 90 -17.87 2.65 -7.41
CA SER A 90 -18.68 3.68 -6.77
C SER A 90 -19.87 4.08 -7.64
N ALA A 91 -20.83 4.82 -7.09
CA ALA A 91 -21.90 5.40 -7.90
C ALA A 91 -21.43 6.63 -8.70
N ARG A 92 -20.47 7.40 -8.16
CA ARG A 92 -19.90 8.58 -8.79
C ARG A 92 -18.46 8.77 -8.37
N SER A 93 -17.63 9.19 -9.32
CA SER A 93 -16.22 9.56 -9.05
C SER A 93 -15.83 10.82 -9.79
N THR A 94 -14.92 11.58 -9.21
CA THR A 94 -14.29 12.75 -9.83
C THR A 94 -12.77 12.54 -9.81
N LEU A 95 -12.14 12.56 -10.97
CA LEU A 95 -10.70 12.52 -11.16
C LEU A 95 -10.18 13.93 -11.44
N SER A 96 -9.24 14.40 -10.64
CA SER A 96 -8.56 15.68 -10.85
C SER A 96 -7.16 15.42 -11.44
N TYR A 97 -6.78 16.22 -12.44
CA TYR A 97 -5.53 16.07 -13.16
C TYR A 97 -4.87 17.40 -13.50
N THR A 98 -3.60 17.36 -13.88
CA THR A 98 -2.91 18.39 -14.66
C THR A 98 -2.51 17.82 -16.01
N ASP A 99 -2.35 18.66 -17.02
CA ASP A 99 -1.99 18.27 -18.40
C ASP A 99 -0.73 18.94 -18.91
N GLN A 100 -0.01 19.65 -18.04
CA GLN A 100 1.25 20.33 -18.38
C GLN A 100 2.29 20.13 -17.28
N PRO A 101 3.56 19.78 -17.62
CA PRO A 101 4.05 19.44 -18.97
C PRO A 101 3.49 18.12 -19.49
N ASP A 102 3.04 17.22 -18.59
CA ASP A 102 2.48 15.90 -18.89
C ASP A 102 1.16 15.71 -18.13
N LEU A 103 0.30 14.82 -18.64
CA LEU A 103 -0.94 14.46 -17.97
C LEU A 103 -0.63 13.67 -16.68
N LYS A 104 -1.04 14.23 -15.55
CA LYS A 104 -0.85 13.63 -14.23
C LYS A 104 -2.14 13.66 -13.43
N LEU A 105 -2.54 12.50 -12.90
CA LEU A 105 -3.64 12.40 -11.93
C LEU A 105 -3.13 12.80 -10.55
N HIS A 106 -3.94 13.58 -9.83
CA HIS A 106 -3.63 14.00 -8.46
C HIS A 106 -4.57 13.39 -7.43
N ARG A 107 -5.85 13.32 -7.77
CA ARG A 107 -6.85 12.91 -6.80
C ARG A 107 -8.06 12.25 -7.47
N LEU A 108 -8.57 11.22 -6.79
CA LEU A 108 -9.86 10.60 -7.06
C LEU A 108 -10.75 10.79 -5.84
N ASP A 109 -11.91 11.38 -6.04
CA ASP A 109 -13.00 11.46 -5.06
C ASP A 109 -14.13 10.53 -5.50
N ALA A 110 -14.44 9.51 -4.72
CA ALA A 110 -15.47 8.51 -4.99
C ALA A 110 -16.56 8.58 -3.91
N VAL A 111 -17.82 8.55 -4.33
CA VAL A 111 -18.98 8.66 -3.44
C VAL A 111 -20.11 7.72 -3.86
N GLY A 112 -21.02 7.44 -2.91
CA GLY A 112 -22.22 6.66 -3.16
C GLY A 112 -22.01 5.16 -3.02
N GLY A 113 -21.41 4.75 -1.91
CA GLY A 113 -21.10 3.36 -1.61
C GLY A 113 -19.86 2.91 -2.36
N VAL A 114 -18.70 3.13 -1.74
CA VAL A 114 -17.42 2.84 -2.34
C VAL A 114 -16.94 1.47 -1.92
N ASP A 115 -16.48 0.70 -2.89
CA ASP A 115 -15.90 -0.63 -2.69
C ASP A 115 -14.49 -0.65 -3.29
N VAL A 116 -13.49 -0.84 -2.46
CA VAL A 116 -12.07 -0.92 -2.84
C VAL A 116 -11.62 -2.36 -2.67
N LEU A 117 -11.13 -2.96 -3.75
CA LEU A 117 -10.62 -4.34 -3.73
C LEU A 117 -9.17 -4.34 -4.17
N ARG A 118 -8.38 -5.19 -3.54
CA ARG A 118 -7.04 -5.51 -3.95
C ARG A 118 -6.67 -6.92 -3.49
N GLY A 119 -6.43 -7.81 -4.44
CA GLY A 119 -6.18 -9.21 -4.11
C GLY A 119 -7.31 -9.80 -3.28
N THR A 120 -7.01 -10.25 -2.06
CA THR A 120 -7.98 -10.81 -1.10
C THR A 120 -8.53 -9.78 -0.11
N GLU A 121 -8.09 -8.54 -0.20
CA GLU A 121 -8.52 -7.47 0.68
C GLU A 121 -9.66 -6.66 0.07
N ARG A 122 -10.62 -6.33 0.88
CA ARG A 122 -11.78 -5.53 0.49
C ARG A 122 -12.10 -4.50 1.55
N ALA A 123 -12.14 -3.24 1.15
CA ALA A 123 -12.59 -2.14 1.99
C ALA A 123 -13.88 -1.53 1.43
N ARG A 124 -14.83 -1.22 2.29
CA ARG A 124 -16.08 -0.54 1.95
C ARG A 124 -16.25 0.70 2.78
N GLY A 125 -16.95 1.70 2.25
CA GLY A 125 -17.29 2.94 2.94
C GLY A 125 -18.26 3.77 2.11
N ASP A 126 -18.76 4.87 2.67
CA ASP A 126 -19.69 5.76 1.96
C ASP A 126 -18.95 6.62 0.93
N VAL A 127 -17.73 7.05 1.29
CA VAL A 127 -16.86 7.93 0.52
C VAL A 127 -15.43 7.42 0.56
N ALA A 128 -14.70 7.56 -0.55
CA ALA A 128 -13.26 7.36 -0.58
C ALA A 128 -12.56 8.50 -1.33
N VAL A 129 -11.38 8.82 -0.86
CA VAL A 129 -10.44 9.76 -1.49
C VAL A 129 -9.13 9.03 -1.72
N TYR A 130 -8.68 8.97 -2.98
CA TYR A 130 -7.35 8.50 -3.31
C TYR A 130 -6.48 9.67 -3.73
N ASP A 131 -5.46 9.96 -2.95
CA ASP A 131 -4.39 10.92 -3.22
C ASP A 131 -3.27 10.18 -3.96
N PHE A 132 -3.16 10.38 -5.27
CA PHE A 132 -2.16 9.71 -6.11
C PHE A 132 -0.73 10.20 -5.80
N ASP A 133 -0.58 11.47 -5.42
CA ASP A 133 0.74 12.04 -5.11
C ASP A 133 1.32 11.44 -3.82
N ARG A 134 0.46 11.22 -2.81
CA ARG A 134 0.84 10.62 -1.53
C ARG A 134 0.68 9.11 -1.49
N ARG A 135 -0.04 8.55 -2.45
CA ARG A 135 -0.42 7.13 -2.51
C ARG A 135 -1.22 6.70 -1.27
N LEU A 136 -2.15 7.54 -0.86
CA LEU A 136 -3.01 7.32 0.30
C LEU A 136 -4.46 7.18 -0.13
N ILE A 137 -5.14 6.14 0.37
CA ILE A 137 -6.59 6.01 0.26
C ILE A 137 -7.19 6.29 1.63
N THR A 138 -8.11 7.26 1.70
CA THR A 138 -8.90 7.55 2.89
C THR A 138 -10.35 7.21 2.61
N MET A 139 -10.96 6.37 3.43
CA MET A 139 -12.37 6.03 3.36
C MET A 139 -13.10 6.53 4.61
N LEU A 140 -14.34 6.98 4.44
CA LEU A 140 -15.18 7.56 5.48
C LEU A 140 -16.60 6.99 5.41
N GLY A 141 -17.21 6.90 6.58
CA GLY A 141 -18.59 6.46 6.75
C GLY A 141 -18.78 4.96 6.60
N HIS A 142 -19.32 4.31 7.63
CA HIS A 142 -19.65 2.87 7.66
C HIS A 142 -18.50 1.98 7.13
N VAL A 143 -17.27 2.31 7.56
CA VAL A 143 -16.09 1.63 7.03
C VAL A 143 -16.02 0.20 7.53
N ALA A 144 -15.81 -0.73 6.59
CA ALA A 144 -15.53 -2.13 6.84
C ALA A 144 -14.31 -2.57 6.02
N LEU A 145 -13.25 -3.01 6.69
CA LEU A 145 -12.08 -3.63 6.06
C LEU A 145 -12.14 -5.13 6.32
N ARG A 146 -12.02 -5.91 5.26
CA ARG A 146 -11.95 -7.37 5.30
C ARG A 146 -10.64 -7.85 4.68
N ARG A 147 -9.95 -8.72 5.39
CA ARG A 147 -8.72 -9.39 4.94
C ARG A 147 -8.86 -10.89 5.22
N GLY A 148 -9.11 -11.67 4.18
CA GLY A 148 -9.44 -13.08 4.36
C GLY A 148 -10.67 -13.26 5.27
N THR A 149 -10.45 -13.87 6.44
CA THR A 149 -11.49 -14.10 7.47
C THR A 149 -11.61 -12.96 8.48
N ASP A 150 -10.61 -12.06 8.53
CA ASP A 150 -10.57 -10.98 9.50
C ASP A 150 -11.38 -9.79 9.03
N THR A 151 -12.02 -9.12 9.97
CA THR A 151 -12.88 -7.96 9.71
C THR A 151 -12.59 -6.86 10.72
N LEU A 152 -12.48 -5.62 10.25
CA LEU A 152 -12.39 -4.41 11.06
C LEU A 152 -13.48 -3.44 10.62
N ASN A 153 -14.22 -2.88 11.57
CA ASN A 153 -15.27 -1.89 11.32
C ASN A 153 -14.97 -0.60 12.08
N GLY A 154 -15.24 0.53 11.44
CA GLY A 154 -14.99 1.85 12.01
C GLY A 154 -15.69 2.97 11.25
N GLY A 155 -15.32 4.20 11.57
CA GLY A 155 -15.84 5.38 10.88
C GLY A 155 -14.91 5.94 9.81
N ARG A 156 -13.61 5.66 9.95
CA ARG A 156 -12.56 6.10 9.02
C ARG A 156 -11.52 5.01 8.84
N LEU A 157 -11.07 4.83 7.61
CA LEU A 157 -9.95 3.97 7.24
C LEU A 157 -8.95 4.79 6.43
N VAL A 158 -7.68 4.66 6.75
CA VAL A 158 -6.57 5.18 5.94
C VAL A 158 -5.69 4.01 5.53
N ILE A 159 -5.42 3.91 4.24
CA ILE A 159 -4.55 2.89 3.64
C ILE A 159 -3.37 3.61 3.00
N ASP A 160 -2.17 3.31 3.45
CA ASP A 160 -0.92 3.77 2.83
C ASP A 160 -0.43 2.69 1.85
N LEU A 161 -0.51 2.98 0.56
CA LEU A 161 -0.11 2.05 -0.51
C LEU A 161 1.42 1.91 -0.63
N ASN A 162 2.21 2.84 -0.06
CA ASN A 162 3.67 2.73 -0.05
C ASN A 162 4.14 1.69 0.98
N THR A 163 3.53 1.73 2.16
CA THR A 163 3.91 0.88 3.30
C THR A 163 3.01 -0.34 3.47
N GLY A 164 1.80 -0.31 2.86
CA GLY A 164 0.77 -1.32 3.07
C GLY A 164 0.09 -1.22 4.44
N LEU A 165 0.35 -0.15 5.19
CA LEU A 165 -0.26 0.05 6.49
C LEU A 165 -1.72 0.50 6.32
N SER A 166 -2.62 -0.13 7.08
CA SER A 166 -4.02 0.24 7.17
C SER A 166 -4.37 0.61 8.62
N SER A 167 -4.93 1.80 8.82
CA SER A 167 -5.37 2.30 10.11
C SER A 167 -6.88 2.55 10.10
N VAL A 168 -7.59 2.02 11.07
CA VAL A 168 -9.05 2.19 11.23
C VAL A 168 -9.32 2.97 12.50
N ASP A 169 -10.07 4.06 12.38
CA ASP A 169 -10.53 4.91 13.48
C ASP A 169 -12.04 4.74 13.70
N GLY A 170 -12.46 4.77 14.95
CA GLY A 170 -13.88 4.61 15.29
C GLY A 170 -14.76 5.80 14.88
N ARG A 171 -14.20 7.01 14.77
CA ARG A 171 -14.91 8.22 14.36
C ARG A 171 -14.65 8.57 12.91
N SER A 172 -15.69 8.93 12.17
CA SER A 172 -15.57 9.40 10.79
C SER A 172 -15.00 10.82 10.68
N ASN A 173 -15.14 11.64 11.73
CA ASN A 173 -14.63 13.00 11.78
C ASN A 173 -13.27 13.01 12.47
N GLY A 174 -12.22 13.35 11.77
CA GLY A 174 -10.97 13.83 12.34
C GLY A 174 -11.11 15.23 12.96
N GLY A 175 -12.28 15.55 13.52
CA GLY A 175 -12.56 16.79 14.19
C GLY A 175 -11.92 16.75 15.57
N SER A 176 -10.86 17.51 15.77
CA SER A 176 -10.58 18.13 17.06
C SER A 176 -11.91 18.70 17.59
N SER A 177 -12.31 18.26 18.77
CA SER A 177 -13.39 18.90 19.51
C SER A 177 -12.96 20.33 19.85
N ALA A 178 -13.15 21.25 18.91
CA ALA A 178 -13.11 22.65 19.21
C ALA A 178 -14.40 23.00 19.91
N LEU A 179 -14.30 23.21 21.19
CA LEU A 179 -15.13 24.02 22.09
C LEU A 179 -16.50 24.46 21.56
N GLY A 180 -17.54 24.01 22.22
CA GLY A 180 -18.75 24.80 22.41
C GLY A 180 -19.94 24.38 21.57
N ALA A 181 -20.57 23.28 21.94
CA ALA A 181 -22.01 23.15 21.80
C ALA A 181 -22.55 22.37 23.00
N ALA A 182 -23.02 23.11 23.98
CA ALA A 182 -23.91 22.59 25.03
C ALA A 182 -25.21 22.12 24.37
N GLY A 183 -25.66 20.91 24.70
CA GLY A 183 -27.03 20.47 24.50
C GLY A 183 -27.35 19.76 23.19
N GLY A 184 -27.07 18.49 23.16
CA GLY A 184 -27.62 17.56 22.18
C GLY A 184 -27.34 16.14 22.63
N THR A 185 -28.32 15.51 23.29
CA THR A 185 -28.30 14.06 23.58
C THR A 185 -28.40 13.30 22.26
N ASN A 186 -27.27 13.15 21.58
CA ASN A 186 -27.16 12.19 20.49
C ASN A 186 -26.52 10.92 21.03
N SER A 187 -27.40 9.98 21.41
CA SER A 187 -27.07 8.56 21.51
C SER A 187 -26.75 7.98 20.13
N GLY A 188 -25.73 8.52 19.49
CA GLY A 188 -25.09 7.96 18.32
C GLY A 188 -23.89 7.16 18.78
N GLY A 189 -23.85 5.87 18.45
CA GLY A 189 -22.88 4.89 18.90
C GLY A 189 -21.45 5.43 18.92
N GLY A 190 -20.86 5.44 20.09
CA GLY A 190 -19.54 6.00 20.34
C GLY A 190 -18.53 5.38 19.38
N GLY A 191 -17.76 6.23 18.72
CA GLY A 191 -16.82 5.91 17.67
C GLY A 191 -15.74 4.92 18.13
N ARG A 192 -16.11 3.65 18.21
CA ARG A 192 -15.23 2.52 18.54
C ARG A 192 -14.96 1.73 17.31
N VAL A 193 -13.73 1.27 17.16
CA VAL A 193 -13.36 0.24 16.16
C VAL A 193 -13.76 -1.11 16.72
N SER A 194 -14.39 -1.93 15.91
CA SER A 194 -14.68 -3.33 16.22
C SER A 194 -14.13 -4.23 15.14
N GLY A 195 -13.78 -5.45 15.50
CA GLY A 195 -13.25 -6.40 14.54
C GLY A 195 -13.21 -7.83 15.07
N THR A 196 -13.02 -8.75 14.18
CA THR A 196 -12.87 -10.17 14.48
C THR A 196 -11.61 -10.68 13.76
N PHE A 197 -10.75 -11.38 14.50
CA PHE A 197 -9.61 -12.11 13.96
C PHE A 197 -9.84 -13.61 14.14
N ALA A 198 -9.71 -14.36 13.07
CA ALA A 198 -9.79 -15.80 13.13
C ALA A 198 -8.46 -16.37 13.62
N VAL A 199 -8.50 -17.12 14.72
CA VAL A 199 -7.31 -17.85 15.21
C VAL A 199 -7.35 -19.25 14.64
N PRO A 200 -6.33 -19.69 13.86
CA PRO A 200 -6.28 -21.06 13.37
C PRO A 200 -6.27 -22.05 14.51
N LYS A 201 -7.15 -23.06 14.46
CA LYS A 201 -7.10 -24.18 15.41
C LYS A 201 -5.82 -24.96 15.13
N LYS A 202 -4.99 -25.13 16.14
CA LYS A 202 -3.84 -26.03 16.10
C LYS A 202 -4.38 -27.46 16.18
N ASN A 203 -4.26 -28.23 15.09
CA ASN A 203 -4.49 -29.66 15.06
C ASN A 203 -3.33 -30.39 15.72
#